data_837585a023d273087dc26e04541f5aa6
#
_entry.id   837585a023d273087dc26e04541f5aa6
#
_cell.length_a   1.000
_cell.length_b   1.000
_cell.length_c   1.000
_cell.angle_alpha   90.00
_cell.angle_beta   90.00
_cell.angle_gamma   90.00
#
_symmetry.space_group_name_H-M   'P 1'
#
loop_
_entity.id
_entity.type
_entity.pdbx_description
1 polymer ?
#
loop_
_entity_poly.entity_id
_entity_poly.type
_entity_poly.pdbx_seq_one_letter_code
_entity_poly.pdbx_strand_id
1 'polypeptide(L)' 'MFEKTLEVTLATGTIKKVVADRGFGFITADDAKEYFFHRNSLDSSIDFDRLNGGEKVEFEIEQSPKGPRANKVHAL' A
#
# COMPACT_ATOMS: atom_id res chain seq x y z
N MET A 1 -0.27 -32.08 12.30
CA MET A 1 0.38 -31.26 11.50
C MET A 1 -0.01 -29.87 11.73
N PHE A 2 0.72 -29.02 11.22
CA PHE A 2 0.30 -27.76 11.35
C PHE A 2 0.46 -27.10 10.10
N GLU A 3 -0.21 -26.11 9.84
CA GLU A 3 -0.09 -25.44 8.67
C GLU A 3 0.61 -24.20 8.88
N LYS A 4 1.35 -23.81 7.91
CA LYS A 4 1.98 -22.61 7.95
C LYS A 4 1.01 -21.55 7.65
N THR A 5 0.76 -20.75 8.59
CA THR A 5 -0.17 -19.66 8.39
C THR A 5 0.58 -18.47 7.91
N LEU A 6 0.20 -17.95 6.77
CA LEU A 6 0.75 -16.73 6.31
C LEU A 6 0.10 -15.62 7.06
N GLU A 7 0.90 -14.94 7.85
CA GLU A 7 0.35 -13.83 8.58
C GLU A 7 0.31 -12.63 7.67
N VAL A 8 -0.87 -12.10 7.49
CA VAL A 8 -1.05 -10.92 6.69
C VAL A 8 -1.35 -9.79 7.64
N THR A 9 -0.53 -8.78 7.63
CA THR A 9 -0.75 -7.63 8.47
C THR A 9 -1.47 -6.59 7.65
N LEU A 10 -2.70 -6.28 8.04
CA LEU A 10 -3.47 -5.25 7.37
C LEU A 10 -3.25 -3.94 8.08
N ALA A 11 -3.17 -2.88 7.32
CA ALA A 11 -2.99 -1.56 7.87
C ALA A 11 -3.83 -0.58 7.09
N THR A 12 -4.13 0.54 7.70
CA THR A 12 -4.85 1.61 7.03
C THR A 12 -3.96 2.83 7.02
N GLY A 13 -4.18 3.67 6.06
CA GLY A 13 -3.39 4.89 5.95
C GLY A 13 -3.94 5.81 4.91
N THR A 14 -3.13 6.78 4.54
CA THR A 14 -3.53 7.82 3.61
C THR A 14 -2.44 7.94 2.56
N ILE A 15 -2.84 8.08 1.31
CA ILE A 15 -1.90 8.32 0.23
C ILE A 15 -1.19 9.64 0.49
N LYS A 16 0.13 9.60 0.57
CA LYS A 16 0.89 10.80 0.84
C LYS A 16 1.39 11.44 -0.44
N LYS A 17 1.90 10.62 -1.36
CA LYS A 17 2.51 11.15 -2.55
C LYS A 17 2.41 10.12 -3.65
N VAL A 18 2.22 10.59 -4.87
CA VAL A 18 2.17 9.74 -6.03
C VAL A 18 3.18 10.26 -7.03
N VAL A 19 4.02 9.37 -7.54
CA VAL A 19 4.97 9.71 -8.58
C VAL A 19 4.47 9.06 -9.85
N ALA A 20 3.58 9.77 -10.54
CA ALA A 20 2.81 9.19 -11.62
C ALA A 20 3.68 8.71 -12.78
N ASP A 21 4.69 9.48 -13.13
CA ASP A 21 5.52 9.14 -14.26
C ASP A 21 6.44 7.96 -13.98
N ARG A 22 6.58 7.58 -12.72
CA ARG A 22 7.41 6.43 -12.37
C ARG A 22 6.59 5.25 -11.89
N GLY A 23 5.29 5.44 -11.69
CA GLY A 23 4.39 4.34 -11.36
C GLY A 23 4.45 3.87 -9.93
N PHE A 24 4.76 4.75 -8.98
CA PHE A 24 4.75 4.35 -7.58
C PHE A 24 4.33 5.51 -6.69
N GLY A 25 4.18 5.25 -5.42
CA GLY A 25 3.82 6.28 -4.47
C GLY A 25 4.11 5.83 -3.05
N PHE A 26 3.69 6.66 -2.11
CA PHE A 26 3.90 6.39 -0.70
C PHE A 26 2.61 6.58 0.08
N ILE A 27 2.42 5.74 1.09
CA ILE A 27 1.28 5.79 1.97
C ILE A 27 1.80 6.06 3.37
N THR A 28 1.17 6.99 4.08
CA THR A 28 1.47 7.20 5.49
C THR A 28 0.43 6.41 6.27
N ALA A 29 0.87 5.38 6.96
CA ALA A 29 -0.05 4.54 7.71
C ALA A 29 -0.46 5.24 9.00
N ASP A 30 -1.48 4.70 9.65
CA ASP A 30 -1.99 5.30 10.86
C ASP A 30 -0.98 5.31 11.99
N ASP A 31 0.04 4.45 11.92
CA ASP A 31 1.10 4.42 12.92
C ASP A 31 2.23 5.39 12.56
N ALA A 32 2.02 6.26 11.60
CA ALA A 32 2.96 7.27 11.15
C ALA A 32 4.13 6.73 10.36
N LYS A 33 4.12 5.46 10.00
CA LYS A 33 5.16 4.90 9.16
C LYS A 33 4.78 5.05 7.71
N GLU A 34 5.77 5.16 6.85
CA GLU A 34 5.53 5.31 5.43
C GLU A 34 5.80 4.01 4.73
N TYR A 35 4.96 3.69 3.74
CA TYR A 35 5.09 2.48 2.98
C TYR A 35 5.08 2.82 1.50
N PHE A 36 5.99 2.20 0.77
CA PHE A 36 6.07 2.34 -0.67
C PHE A 36 5.02 1.44 -1.31
N PHE A 37 4.41 1.88 -2.39
CA PHE A 37 3.54 1.01 -3.17
C PHE A 37 3.80 1.25 -4.64
N HIS A 38 3.71 0.18 -5.43
CA HIS A 38 3.83 0.26 -6.87
C HIS A 38 2.44 0.28 -7.46
N ARG A 39 2.30 0.85 -8.67
CA ARG A 39 0.98 0.91 -9.30
C ARG A 39 0.36 -0.48 -9.44
N ASN A 40 1.19 -1.51 -9.60
CA ASN A 40 0.68 -2.87 -9.73
C ASN A 40 0.22 -3.46 -8.40
N SER A 41 0.45 -2.77 -7.30
CA SER A 41 0.00 -3.22 -6.00
C SER A 41 -1.38 -2.71 -5.65
N LEU A 42 -2.00 -1.94 -6.53
CA LEU A 42 -3.32 -1.40 -6.28
C LEU A 42 -4.39 -2.38 -6.71
N ASP A 43 -5.45 -2.44 -5.92
CA ASP A 43 -6.61 -3.21 -6.27
C ASP A 43 -7.38 -2.46 -7.35
N SER A 44 -8.28 -3.16 -8.02
CA SER A 44 -9.08 -2.56 -9.08
C SER A 44 -10.00 -1.46 -8.57
N SER A 45 -10.19 -1.36 -7.25
CA SER A 45 -10.98 -0.27 -6.69
C SER A 45 -10.26 1.07 -6.76
N ILE A 46 -8.97 1.08 -7.08
CA ILE A 46 -8.20 2.30 -7.13
C ILE A 46 -7.60 2.46 -8.50
N ASP A 47 -7.75 3.65 -9.06
CA ASP A 47 -7.14 3.98 -10.33
C ASP A 47 -5.90 4.83 -10.03
N PHE A 48 -4.73 4.28 -10.30
CA PHE A 48 -3.48 4.96 -9.99
C PHE A 48 -3.42 6.35 -10.61
N ASP A 49 -3.95 6.49 -11.82
CA ASP A 49 -3.88 7.76 -12.52
C ASP A 49 -4.78 8.83 -11.91
N ARG A 50 -5.67 8.44 -11.03
CA ARG A 50 -6.57 9.38 -10.39
C ARG A 50 -6.16 9.72 -8.96
N LEU A 51 -5.08 9.14 -8.47
CA LEU A 51 -4.65 9.42 -7.11
C LEU A 51 -4.04 10.80 -7.03
N ASN A 52 -4.47 11.58 -6.06
CA ASN A 52 -3.97 12.92 -5.87
C ASN A 52 -3.25 13.11 -4.55
N GLY A 53 -3.40 12.16 -3.64
CA GLY A 53 -2.89 12.34 -2.30
C GLY A 53 -4.04 12.66 -1.36
N GLY A 54 -4.00 12.09 -0.18
CA GLY A 54 -5.07 12.30 0.80
C GLY A 54 -6.12 11.23 0.81
N GLU A 55 -6.11 10.32 -0.16
CA GLU A 55 -7.09 9.25 -0.20
C GLU A 55 -6.82 8.25 0.90
N LYS A 56 -7.88 7.75 1.52
CA LYS A 56 -7.73 6.75 2.57
C LYS A 56 -7.78 5.36 1.97
N VAL A 57 -6.84 4.52 2.41
CA VAL A 57 -6.68 3.20 1.84
C VAL A 57 -6.39 2.18 2.92
N GLU A 58 -6.65 0.92 2.59
CA GLU A 58 -6.24 -0.20 3.41
C GLU A 58 -5.32 -1.06 2.56
N PHE A 59 -4.32 -1.63 3.19
CA PHE A 59 -3.34 -2.39 2.42
C PHE A 59 -2.72 -3.46 3.30
N GLU A 60 -2.04 -4.41 2.66
CA GLU A 60 -1.28 -5.44 3.34
C GLU A 60 0.17 -5.00 3.39
N ILE A 61 0.80 -5.21 4.54
CA ILE A 61 2.21 -4.89 4.69
C ILE A 61 3.01 -6.10 4.27
N GLU A 62 3.90 -5.89 3.30
CA GLU A 62 4.74 -6.95 2.79
C GLU A 62 6.19 -6.59 3.03
N GLN A 63 6.97 -7.52 3.58
CA GLN A 63 8.37 -7.27 3.79
C GLN A 63 9.13 -7.57 2.50
N SER A 64 10.09 -6.73 2.21
CA SER A 64 10.91 -6.92 1.03
C SER A 64 12.36 -6.59 1.37
N PRO A 65 13.32 -6.99 0.53
CA PRO A 65 14.71 -6.67 0.81
C PRO A 65 14.98 -5.18 0.93
N LYS A 66 14.14 -4.36 0.33
CA LYS A 66 14.30 -2.93 0.40
C LYS A 66 13.50 -2.29 1.51
N GLY A 67 12.81 -3.10 2.31
CA GLY A 67 12.00 -2.61 3.40
C GLY A 67 10.55 -2.96 3.21
N PRO A 68 9.70 -2.57 4.15
CA PRO A 68 8.28 -2.91 4.03
C PRO A 68 7.61 -2.09 2.94
N ARG A 69 6.67 -2.71 2.27
CA ARG A 69 5.91 -2.02 1.24
C ARG A 69 4.45 -2.42 1.33
N ALA A 70 3.60 -1.62 0.71
CA ALA A 70 2.17 -1.88 0.71
C ALA A 70 1.80 -2.73 -0.49
N ASN A 71 0.91 -3.69 -0.28
CA ASN A 71 0.44 -4.57 -1.33
C ASN A 71 -1.06 -4.67 -1.21
N LYS A 72 -1.73 -5.03 -2.30
CA LYS A 72 -3.18 -5.16 -2.33
C LYS A 72 -3.86 -3.94 -1.74
N VAL A 73 -3.43 -2.77 -2.18
CA VAL A 73 -3.96 -1.51 -1.70
C VAL A 73 -5.34 -1.30 -2.29
N HIS A 74 -6.30 -0.97 -1.44
CA HIS A 74 -7.64 -0.69 -1.94
C HIS A 74 -8.23 0.48 -1.17
N ALA A 75 -9.23 1.09 -1.77
CA ALA A 75 -9.85 2.26 -1.19
C ALA A 75 -10.71 1.87 0.00
N LEU A 76 -10.70 2.72 0.99
CA LEU A 76 -11.59 2.53 2.14
C LEU A 76 -12.93 3.17 1.88
#